data_768f06a47399e513cc6057ea2e619072
#
_entry.id   768f06a47399e513cc6057ea2e619072
#
_cell.length_a   1.000
_cell.length_b   1.000
_cell.length_c   1.000
_cell.angle_alpha   90.00
_cell.angle_beta   90.00
_cell.angle_gamma   90.00
#
_symmetry.space_group_name_H-M   'P 1'
#
loop_
_entity.id
_entity.type
_entity.pdbx_description
1 polymer ?
#
loop_
_entity_poly.entity_id
_entity_poly.type
_entity_poly.pdbx_seq_one_letter_code
_entity_poly.pdbx_strand_id
1 'polypeptide(L)'
;NMNLTGKVTLVTGASRGIGRQIALTLAGYGATVIVNYNGSAAKAEEVVNEITANGGMAESMQCSVSDFEKSKEMIDGIVKKYGRLDILVNNAGITKDNLIMKMSEDDFDAVIATNLKGAFNCIKHVSRQMLKQKGGRIINISSVSGVMGNAGQANYCASKAGVIGLTKSVAREIGS
;
A
#
# COMPACT_ATOMS: atom_id res chain seq x y z
N ASN A 1 10.95 20.64 9.49
CA ASN A 1 10.07 19.82 10.33
C ASN A 1 8.85 19.41 9.54
N MET A 2 8.70 18.09 9.29
CA MET A 2 7.53 17.56 8.59
C MET A 2 6.33 17.60 9.51
N ASN A 3 5.23 18.13 9.01
CA ASN A 3 3.95 18.16 9.73
C ASN A 3 2.84 17.68 8.79
N LEU A 4 2.21 16.57 9.14
CA LEU A 4 1.16 15.96 8.36
C LEU A 4 -0.23 16.09 9.03
N THR A 5 -0.35 17.01 9.99
CA THR A 5 -1.63 17.25 10.66
C THR A 5 -2.73 17.58 9.66
N GLY A 6 -3.86 16.89 9.79
CA GLY A 6 -4.99 17.02 8.86
C GLY A 6 -4.88 16.16 7.60
N LYS A 7 -3.74 15.51 7.36
CA LYS A 7 -3.57 14.61 6.22
C LYS A 7 -4.08 13.22 6.56
N VAL A 8 -4.69 12.56 5.59
CA VAL A 8 -5.18 11.19 5.70
C VAL A 8 -4.30 10.28 4.85
N THR A 9 -3.79 9.23 5.46
CA THR A 9 -2.86 8.28 4.83
C THR A 9 -3.43 6.87 4.86
N LEU A 10 -3.35 6.17 3.74
CA LEU A 10 -3.60 4.73 3.66
C LEU A 10 -2.27 4.01 3.50
N VAL A 11 -1.96 3.09 4.41
CA VAL A 11 -0.78 2.21 4.29
C VAL A 11 -1.28 0.79 4.11
N THR A 12 -1.05 0.21 2.94
CA THR A 12 -1.47 -1.18 2.69
C THR A 12 -0.47 -2.15 3.31
N GLY A 13 -0.97 -3.29 3.79
CA GLY A 13 -0.12 -4.29 4.44
C GLY A 13 0.59 -3.76 5.69
N ALA A 14 -0.09 -2.96 6.51
CA ALA A 14 0.53 -2.20 7.59
C ALA A 14 0.49 -2.90 8.96
N SER A 15 0.06 -4.17 9.04
CA SER A 15 -0.04 -4.89 10.31
C SER A 15 1.30 -5.34 10.88
N ARG A 16 2.35 -5.35 10.06
CA ARG A 16 3.68 -5.83 10.46
C ARG A 16 4.77 -5.25 9.54
N GLY A 17 6.02 -5.48 9.92
CA GLY A 17 7.20 -5.19 9.11
C GLY A 17 7.34 -3.71 8.73
N ILE A 18 7.74 -3.48 7.50
CA ILE A 18 8.00 -2.13 6.97
C ILE A 18 6.73 -1.29 6.97
N GLY A 19 5.59 -1.87 6.59
CA GLY A 19 4.31 -1.15 6.57
C GLY A 19 3.90 -0.66 7.94
N ARG A 20 4.08 -1.47 8.96
CA ARG A 20 3.84 -1.07 10.36
C ARG A 20 4.73 0.12 10.74
N GLN A 21 6.01 0.04 10.44
CA GLN A 21 6.97 1.10 10.75
C GLN A 21 6.61 2.41 10.05
N ILE A 22 6.20 2.33 8.79
CA ILE A 22 5.75 3.51 8.04
C ILE A 22 4.50 4.11 8.68
N ALA A 23 3.53 3.28 9.06
CA ALA A 23 2.30 3.73 9.70
C ALA A 23 2.60 4.49 11.00
N LEU A 24 3.47 3.93 11.84
CA LEU A 24 3.88 4.56 13.10
C LEU A 24 4.59 5.90 12.84
N THR A 25 5.47 5.95 11.87
CA THR A 25 6.23 7.14 11.52
C THR A 25 5.31 8.26 11.02
N LEU A 26 4.40 7.96 10.10
CA LEU A 26 3.48 8.95 9.55
C LEU A 26 2.51 9.47 10.61
N ALA A 27 2.03 8.60 11.49
CA ALA A 27 1.21 9.01 12.62
C ALA A 27 1.98 9.94 13.56
N GLY A 28 3.26 9.69 13.77
CA GLY A 28 4.14 10.54 14.57
C GLY A 28 4.29 11.95 14.01
N TYR A 29 4.12 12.12 12.71
CA TYR A 29 4.11 13.44 12.06
C TYR A 29 2.73 14.09 12.05
N GLY A 30 1.73 13.45 12.63
CA GLY A 30 0.39 14.02 12.78
C GLY A 30 -0.66 13.52 11.79
N ALA A 31 -0.31 12.64 10.87
CA ALA A 31 -1.27 12.08 9.92
C ALA A 31 -2.29 11.19 10.63
N THR A 32 -3.52 11.19 10.13
CA THR A 32 -4.47 10.12 10.41
C THR A 32 -4.10 8.93 9.53
N VAL A 33 -3.90 7.75 10.12
CA VAL A 33 -3.39 6.59 9.39
C VAL A 33 -4.43 5.48 9.34
N ILE A 34 -4.75 5.05 8.13
CA ILE A 34 -5.55 3.85 7.90
C ILE A 34 -4.58 2.67 7.77
N VAL A 35 -4.67 1.75 8.72
CA VAL A 35 -3.84 0.54 8.79
C VAL A 35 -4.57 -0.57 8.06
N ASN A 36 -4.24 -0.75 6.78
CA ASN A 36 -4.83 -1.85 6.02
C ASN A 36 -4.12 -3.17 6.36
N TYR A 37 -4.92 -4.22 6.45
CA TYR A 37 -4.43 -5.58 6.61
C TYR A 37 -5.31 -6.55 5.83
N ASN A 38 -4.79 -7.74 5.54
CA ASN A 38 -5.57 -8.80 4.91
C ASN A 38 -5.95 -9.89 5.92
N GLY A 39 -4.99 -10.50 6.58
CA GLY A 39 -5.22 -11.70 7.38
C GLY A 39 -5.13 -11.54 8.89
N SER A 40 -4.43 -10.53 9.42
CA SER A 40 -4.16 -10.45 10.86
C SER A 40 -4.78 -9.22 11.50
N ALA A 41 -6.06 -9.34 11.90
CA ALA A 41 -6.78 -8.28 12.59
C ALA A 41 -6.10 -7.91 13.92
N ALA A 42 -5.64 -8.89 14.69
CA ALA A 42 -5.00 -8.65 15.98
C ALA A 42 -3.73 -7.81 15.84
N LYS A 43 -2.89 -8.09 14.84
CA LYS A 43 -1.67 -7.33 14.60
C LYS A 43 -1.97 -5.91 14.12
N ALA A 44 -3.00 -5.75 13.29
CA ALA A 44 -3.43 -4.42 12.85
C ALA A 44 -3.93 -3.59 14.03
N GLU A 45 -4.69 -4.19 14.95
CA GLU A 45 -5.15 -3.52 16.16
C GLU A 45 -3.99 -3.12 17.08
N GLU A 46 -2.94 -3.93 17.17
CA GLU A 46 -1.74 -3.56 17.92
C GLU A 46 -1.12 -2.27 17.37
N VAL A 47 -1.08 -2.12 16.06
CA VAL A 47 -0.54 -0.92 15.41
C VAL A 47 -1.43 0.29 15.72
N VAL A 48 -2.74 0.14 15.57
CA VAL A 48 -3.71 1.20 15.89
C VAL A 48 -3.58 1.63 17.35
N ASN A 49 -3.50 0.66 18.27
CA ASN A 49 -3.38 0.93 19.70
C ASN A 49 -2.09 1.66 20.04
N GLU A 50 -0.97 1.31 19.40
CA GLU A 50 0.30 1.99 19.61
C GLU A 50 0.23 3.44 19.11
N ILE A 51 -0.39 3.67 17.95
CA ILE A 51 -0.58 5.02 17.42
C ILE A 51 -1.45 5.86 18.37
N THR A 52 -2.57 5.32 18.81
CA THR A 52 -3.49 6.03 19.72
C THR A 52 -2.87 6.29 21.08
N ALA A 53 -2.11 5.34 21.61
CA ALA A 53 -1.41 5.50 22.89
C ALA A 53 -0.39 6.65 22.86
N ASN A 54 0.15 6.93 21.67
CA ASN A 54 1.09 8.04 21.47
C ASN A 54 0.40 9.34 21.03
N GLY A 55 -0.91 9.43 21.15
CA GLY A 55 -1.68 10.62 20.84
C GLY A 55 -2.08 10.79 19.37
N GLY A 56 -1.79 9.81 18.53
CA GLY A 56 -2.14 9.84 17.11
C GLY A 56 -3.56 9.34 16.81
N MET A 57 -3.92 9.37 15.56
CA MET A 57 -5.21 8.90 15.06
C MET A 57 -4.99 7.79 14.03
N ALA A 58 -5.68 6.66 14.22
CA ALA A 58 -5.61 5.54 13.29
C ALA A 58 -6.85 4.67 13.38
N GLU A 59 -7.15 3.95 12.31
CA GLU A 59 -8.10 2.85 12.33
C GLU A 59 -7.61 1.73 11.41
N SER A 60 -8.02 0.51 11.67
CA SER A 60 -7.70 -0.63 10.82
C SER A 60 -8.82 -0.89 9.82
N MET A 61 -8.45 -1.34 8.61
CA MET A 61 -9.40 -1.75 7.58
C MET A 61 -8.92 -3.04 6.92
N GLN A 62 -9.75 -4.08 6.99
CA GLN A 62 -9.46 -5.34 6.31
C GLN A 62 -9.78 -5.20 4.82
N CYS A 63 -8.84 -5.58 3.98
CA CYS A 63 -9.04 -5.65 2.54
C CYS A 63 -7.89 -6.41 1.88
N SER A 64 -8.22 -7.36 1.01
CA SER A 64 -7.25 -7.90 0.07
C SER A 64 -7.13 -6.93 -1.09
N VAL A 65 -5.98 -6.27 -1.22
CA VAL A 65 -5.76 -5.25 -2.27
C VAL A 65 -5.78 -5.84 -3.69
N SER A 66 -5.59 -7.16 -3.82
CA SER A 66 -5.71 -7.83 -5.12
C SER A 66 -7.16 -7.89 -5.64
N ASP A 67 -8.13 -7.66 -4.77
CA ASP A 67 -9.55 -7.59 -5.14
C ASP A 67 -9.89 -6.15 -5.57
N PHE A 68 -10.20 -5.99 -6.85
CA PHE A 68 -10.46 -4.69 -7.45
C PHE A 68 -11.64 -3.96 -6.79
N GLU A 69 -12.75 -4.67 -6.59
CA GLU A 69 -13.96 -4.05 -6.02
C GLU A 69 -13.81 -3.78 -4.52
N LYS A 70 -13.19 -4.69 -3.78
CA LYS A 70 -12.95 -4.49 -2.34
C LYS A 70 -12.01 -3.34 -2.07
N SER A 71 -10.96 -3.20 -2.85
CA SER A 71 -10.03 -2.05 -2.71
C SER A 71 -10.72 -0.74 -3.05
N LYS A 72 -11.64 -0.74 -4.02
CA LYS A 72 -12.46 0.43 -4.34
C LYS A 72 -13.35 0.80 -3.14
N GLU A 73 -14.05 -0.18 -2.56
CA GLU A 73 -14.91 0.04 -1.39
C GLU A 73 -14.12 0.62 -0.21
N MET A 74 -12.91 0.11 0.03
CA MET A 74 -12.04 0.62 1.09
C MET A 74 -11.68 2.09 0.86
N ILE A 75 -11.21 2.43 -0.32
CA ILE A 75 -10.78 3.81 -0.64
C ILE A 75 -11.98 4.76 -0.65
N ASP A 76 -13.10 4.37 -1.23
CA ASP A 76 -14.33 5.16 -1.21
C ASP A 76 -14.81 5.40 0.22
N GLY A 77 -14.70 4.40 1.08
CA GLY A 77 -15.06 4.50 2.49
C GLY A 77 -14.18 5.49 3.25
N ILE A 78 -12.88 5.50 2.97
CA ILE A 78 -11.94 6.47 3.57
C ILE A 78 -12.32 7.89 3.16
N VAL A 79 -12.53 8.11 1.87
CA VAL A 79 -12.89 9.43 1.35
C VAL A 79 -14.23 9.90 1.92
N LYS A 80 -15.20 8.99 2.02
CA LYS A 80 -16.50 9.31 2.61
C LYS A 80 -16.41 9.72 4.08
N LYS A 81 -15.59 9.00 4.85
CA LYS A 81 -15.46 9.24 6.30
C LYS A 81 -14.61 10.48 6.62
N TYR A 82 -13.49 10.66 5.91
CA TYR A 82 -12.52 11.70 6.23
C TYR A 82 -12.55 12.90 5.26
N GLY A 83 -13.26 12.77 4.15
CA GLY A 83 -13.36 13.83 3.16
C GLY A 83 -12.15 13.99 2.26
N ARG A 84 -11.10 13.21 2.49
CA ARG A 84 -9.84 13.33 1.76
C ARG A 84 -9.01 12.04 1.87
N LEU A 85 -8.08 11.88 0.94
CA LEU A 85 -7.03 10.87 1.02
C LEU A 85 -5.78 11.47 0.38
N ASP A 86 -4.80 11.78 1.19
CA ASP A 86 -3.63 12.57 0.79
C ASP A 86 -2.41 11.76 0.43
N ILE A 87 -2.22 10.62 1.12
CA ILE A 87 -1.05 9.78 0.94
C ILE A 87 -1.49 8.33 0.83
N LEU A 88 -1.08 7.69 -0.25
CA LEU A 88 -1.22 6.25 -0.45
C LEU A 88 0.17 5.62 -0.40
N VAL A 89 0.38 4.70 0.54
CA VAL A 89 1.60 3.90 0.61
C VAL A 89 1.27 2.46 0.22
N ASN A 90 1.69 2.08 -0.97
CA ASN A 90 1.54 0.70 -1.46
C ASN A 90 2.69 -0.15 -0.92
N ASN A 91 2.42 -0.84 0.17
CA ASN A 91 3.38 -1.72 0.84
C ASN A 91 2.93 -3.19 0.83
N ALA A 92 1.64 -3.47 0.65
CA ALA A 92 1.14 -4.85 0.66
C ALA A 92 1.92 -5.71 -0.34
N GLY A 93 2.44 -6.82 0.14
CA GLY A 93 3.20 -7.73 -0.69
C GLY A 93 3.38 -9.08 0.00
N ILE A 94 3.54 -10.10 -0.83
CA ILE A 94 3.83 -11.45 -0.39
C ILE A 94 5.02 -11.99 -1.18
N THR A 95 5.64 -13.03 -0.64
CA THR A 95 6.68 -13.78 -1.33
C THR A 95 6.27 -15.25 -1.40
N LYS A 96 6.54 -15.88 -2.53
CA LYS A 96 6.38 -17.33 -2.74
C LYS A 96 7.52 -17.78 -3.62
N ASP A 97 8.69 -17.88 -3.00
CA ASP A 97 9.95 -18.12 -3.69
C ASP A 97 10.09 -19.56 -4.13
N ASN A 98 10.59 -19.76 -5.33
CA ASN A 98 11.05 -21.05 -5.84
C ASN A 98 11.89 -20.82 -7.10
N LEU A 99 12.75 -21.78 -7.43
CA LEU A 99 13.48 -21.74 -8.69
C LEU A 99 12.49 -21.75 -9.86
N ILE A 100 12.82 -21.08 -10.96
CA ILE A 100 11.88 -20.90 -12.08
C ILE A 100 11.30 -22.23 -12.59
N MET A 101 12.09 -23.30 -12.62
CA MET A 101 11.63 -24.59 -13.09
C MET A 101 10.62 -25.26 -12.14
N LYS A 102 10.56 -24.83 -10.89
CA LYS A 102 9.66 -25.37 -9.86
C LYS A 102 8.56 -24.41 -9.45
N MET A 103 8.65 -23.16 -9.86
CA MET A 103 7.64 -22.13 -9.52
C MET A 103 6.31 -22.51 -10.18
N SER A 104 5.25 -22.60 -9.37
CA SER A 104 3.91 -22.89 -9.89
C SER A 104 3.27 -21.63 -10.49
N GLU A 105 2.33 -21.84 -11.39
CA GLU A 105 1.50 -20.75 -11.91
C GLU A 105 0.76 -20.04 -10.79
N ASP A 106 0.20 -20.80 -9.83
CA ASP A 106 -0.53 -20.22 -8.70
C ASP A 106 0.37 -19.30 -7.86
N ASP A 107 1.61 -19.71 -7.60
CA ASP A 107 2.55 -18.91 -6.82
C ASP A 107 2.98 -17.64 -7.58
N PHE A 108 3.17 -17.76 -8.90
CA PHE A 108 3.42 -16.60 -9.75
C PHE A 108 2.23 -15.64 -9.71
N ASP A 109 1.03 -16.14 -9.96
CA ASP A 109 -0.19 -15.33 -10.01
C ASP A 109 -0.49 -14.67 -8.67
N ALA A 110 -0.31 -15.36 -7.56
CA ALA A 110 -0.56 -14.81 -6.23
C ALA A 110 0.34 -13.61 -5.93
N VAL A 111 1.62 -13.71 -6.26
CA VAL A 111 2.58 -12.61 -6.04
C VAL A 111 2.27 -11.43 -6.96
N ILE A 112 1.99 -11.67 -8.23
CA ILE A 112 1.61 -10.61 -9.18
C ILE A 112 0.30 -9.94 -8.73
N ALA A 113 -0.70 -10.73 -8.34
CA ALA A 113 -2.00 -10.21 -7.92
C ALA A 113 -1.90 -9.29 -6.70
N THR A 114 -1.15 -9.68 -5.68
CA THR A 114 -1.01 -8.88 -4.48
C THR A 114 -0.05 -7.71 -4.69
N ASN A 115 1.14 -7.98 -5.20
CA ASN A 115 2.22 -6.98 -5.23
C ASN A 115 2.07 -5.97 -6.36
N LEU A 116 1.63 -6.40 -7.54
CA LEU A 116 1.50 -5.51 -8.70
C LEU A 116 0.06 -5.07 -8.93
N LYS A 117 -0.86 -5.99 -9.10
CA LYS A 117 -2.27 -5.65 -9.33
C LYS A 117 -2.86 -4.90 -8.13
N GLY A 118 -2.48 -5.27 -6.90
CA GLY A 118 -2.92 -4.56 -5.71
C GLY A 118 -2.49 -3.10 -5.71
N ALA A 119 -1.25 -2.81 -6.07
CA ALA A 119 -0.76 -1.45 -6.21
C ALA A 119 -1.53 -0.70 -7.31
N PHE A 120 -1.73 -1.33 -8.47
CA PHE A 120 -2.55 -0.77 -9.55
C PHE A 120 -3.95 -0.42 -9.08
N ASN A 121 -4.63 -1.35 -8.39
CA ASN A 121 -5.98 -1.14 -7.90
C ASN A 121 -6.08 0.11 -7.01
N CYS A 122 -5.20 0.21 -6.02
CA CYS A 122 -5.21 1.34 -5.10
C CYS A 122 -4.88 2.66 -5.80
N ILE A 123 -3.89 2.67 -6.69
CA ILE A 123 -3.54 3.86 -7.47
C ILE A 123 -4.73 4.31 -8.31
N LYS A 124 -5.35 3.38 -9.03
CA LYS A 124 -6.51 3.70 -9.87
C LYS A 124 -7.64 4.32 -9.05
N HIS A 125 -7.98 3.72 -7.92
CA HIS A 125 -9.12 4.16 -7.11
C HIS A 125 -8.87 5.49 -6.40
N VAL A 126 -7.63 5.82 -6.06
CA VAL A 126 -7.30 7.07 -5.39
C VAL A 126 -7.08 8.24 -6.37
N SER A 127 -6.77 7.94 -7.63
CA SER A 127 -6.32 8.95 -8.60
C SER A 127 -7.35 10.06 -8.83
N ARG A 128 -8.63 9.72 -9.00
CA ARG A 128 -9.68 10.72 -9.20
C ARG A 128 -9.79 11.66 -8.01
N GLN A 129 -9.72 11.11 -6.80
CA GLN A 129 -9.80 11.91 -5.58
C GLN A 129 -8.61 12.86 -5.43
N MET A 130 -7.41 12.39 -5.73
CA MET A 130 -6.22 13.23 -5.68
C MET A 130 -6.24 14.35 -6.72
N LEU A 131 -6.73 14.09 -7.91
CA LEU A 131 -6.93 15.13 -8.92
C LEU A 131 -7.95 16.16 -8.45
N LYS A 132 -9.06 15.71 -7.88
CA LYS A 132 -10.10 16.60 -7.33
C LYS A 132 -9.57 17.46 -6.20
N GLN A 133 -8.74 16.92 -5.33
CA GLN A 133 -8.09 17.64 -4.22
C GLN A 133 -6.99 18.58 -4.70
N LYS A 134 -6.53 18.43 -5.92
CA LYS A 134 -5.35 19.13 -6.49
C LYS A 134 -4.08 18.84 -5.68
N GLY A 135 -3.96 17.62 -5.18
CA GLY A 135 -2.80 17.21 -4.43
C GLY A 135 -2.94 15.79 -3.91
N GLY A 136 -1.81 15.19 -3.61
CA GLY A 136 -1.70 13.84 -3.08
C GLY A 136 -0.34 13.27 -3.39
N ARG A 137 -0.01 12.20 -2.70
CA ARG A 137 1.24 11.48 -2.89
C ARG A 137 0.98 9.99 -2.94
N ILE A 138 1.63 9.33 -3.89
CA ILE A 138 1.61 7.87 -4.01
C ILE A 138 3.04 7.39 -3.81
N ILE A 139 3.24 6.57 -2.79
CA ILE A 139 4.54 6.00 -2.45
C ILE A 139 4.43 4.49 -2.62
N ASN A 140 5.32 3.93 -3.42
CA ASN A 140 5.38 2.48 -3.60
C ASN A 140 6.67 1.96 -2.98
N ILE A 141 6.53 0.96 -2.11
CA ILE A 141 7.68 0.33 -1.49
C ILE A 141 8.23 -0.67 -2.49
N SER A 142 9.42 -0.40 -2.98
CA SER A 142 10.11 -1.27 -3.92
C SER A 142 11.35 -1.89 -3.27
N SER A 143 11.99 -2.79 -3.99
CA SER A 143 13.16 -3.50 -3.52
C SER A 143 14.24 -3.49 -4.59
N VAL A 144 15.49 -3.55 -4.17
CA VAL A 144 16.63 -3.69 -5.07
C VAL A 144 16.49 -4.97 -5.91
N SER A 145 15.93 -6.03 -5.34
CA SER A 145 15.65 -7.28 -6.05
C SER A 145 14.78 -7.09 -7.29
N GLY A 146 13.82 -6.17 -7.25
CA GLY A 146 12.95 -5.85 -8.39
C GLY A 146 13.72 -5.25 -9.58
N VAL A 147 14.87 -4.63 -9.32
CA VAL A 147 15.72 -4.04 -10.37
C VAL A 147 16.79 -5.02 -10.85
N MET A 148 17.42 -5.71 -9.90
CA MET A 148 18.58 -6.56 -10.19
C MET A 148 18.23 -8.03 -10.49
N GLY A 149 17.09 -8.49 -9.98
CA GLY A 149 16.72 -9.89 -10.05
C GLY A 149 17.41 -10.72 -8.95
N ASN A 150 16.78 -11.81 -8.56
CA ASN A 150 17.29 -12.77 -7.59
C ASN A 150 16.89 -14.18 -7.99
N ALA A 151 17.80 -15.13 -7.82
CA ALA A 151 17.47 -16.54 -8.01
C ALA A 151 16.32 -16.93 -7.07
N GLY A 152 15.33 -17.66 -7.58
CA GLY A 152 14.17 -18.13 -6.81
C GLY A 152 13.06 -17.09 -6.63
N GLN A 153 13.22 -15.87 -7.15
CA GLN A 153 12.27 -14.78 -6.97
C GLN A 153 11.78 -14.17 -8.28
N ALA A 154 11.60 -14.99 -9.33
CA ALA A 154 11.14 -14.47 -10.63
C ALA A 154 9.80 -13.74 -10.52
N ASN A 155 8.84 -14.28 -9.75
CA ASN A 155 7.55 -13.66 -9.50
C ASN A 155 7.67 -12.34 -8.72
N TYR A 156 8.39 -12.36 -7.62
CA TYR A 156 8.58 -11.20 -6.76
C TYR A 156 9.31 -10.07 -7.51
N CYS A 157 10.42 -10.40 -8.17
CA CYS A 157 11.19 -9.41 -8.93
C CYS A 157 10.39 -8.81 -10.09
N ALA A 158 9.62 -9.65 -10.81
CA ALA A 158 8.74 -9.16 -11.88
C ALA A 158 7.69 -8.20 -11.34
N SER A 159 7.07 -8.52 -10.19
CA SER A 159 6.06 -7.65 -9.58
C SER A 159 6.65 -6.30 -9.15
N LYS A 160 7.81 -6.30 -8.52
CA LYS A 160 8.45 -5.06 -8.05
C LYS A 160 8.95 -4.20 -9.21
N ALA A 161 9.50 -4.80 -10.25
CA ALA A 161 9.87 -4.06 -11.48
C ALA A 161 8.63 -3.48 -12.16
N GLY A 162 7.53 -4.24 -12.19
CA GLY A 162 6.24 -3.77 -12.72
C GLY A 162 5.70 -2.57 -11.97
N VAL A 163 5.80 -2.56 -10.64
CA VAL A 163 5.38 -1.41 -9.82
C VAL A 163 6.20 -0.16 -10.15
N ILE A 164 7.51 -0.30 -10.37
CA ILE A 164 8.36 0.83 -10.77
C ILE A 164 7.87 1.43 -12.10
N GLY A 165 7.63 0.58 -13.10
CA GLY A 165 7.12 1.03 -14.41
C GLY A 165 5.74 1.68 -14.31
N LEU A 166 4.83 1.07 -13.56
CA LEU A 166 3.50 1.59 -13.30
C LEU A 166 3.57 2.98 -12.66
N THR A 167 4.42 3.14 -11.65
CA THR A 167 4.58 4.40 -10.92
C THR A 167 5.07 5.52 -11.83
N LYS A 168 6.06 5.23 -12.68
CA LYS A 168 6.59 6.20 -13.63
C LYS A 168 5.53 6.65 -14.63
N SER A 169 4.74 5.72 -15.13
CA SER A 169 3.65 6.01 -16.07
C SER A 169 2.59 6.90 -15.45
N VAL A 170 2.10 6.52 -14.26
CA VAL A 170 1.07 7.29 -13.55
C VAL A 170 1.58 8.69 -13.17
N ALA A 171 2.83 8.81 -12.75
CA ALA A 171 3.41 10.12 -12.42
C ALA A 171 3.38 11.09 -13.60
N ARG A 172 3.56 10.58 -14.82
CA ARG A 172 3.46 11.41 -16.04
C ARG A 172 2.03 11.84 -16.33
N GLU A 173 1.04 11.05 -15.95
CA GLU A 173 -0.38 11.39 -16.17
C GLU A 173 -0.91 12.37 -15.13
N ILE A 174 -0.55 12.19 -13.87
CA ILE A 174 -1.11 12.94 -12.74
C ILE A 174 -0.24 14.13 -12.35
N GLY A 175 1.07 14.06 -12.59
CA GLY A 175 2.05 15.06 -12.15
C GLY A 175 2.09 16.34 -12.96
N SER A 176 1.24 16.46 -13.98
CA SER A 176 1.20 17.68 -14.82
C SER A 176 0.18 18.74 -14.33
#